data_86bd9f126daa917eea9b42162228b185
#
_entry.id   86bd9f126daa917eea9b42162228b185
#
_cell.length_a   1.000
_cell.length_b   1.000
_cell.length_c   1.000
_cell.angle_alpha   90.00
_cell.angle_beta   90.00
_cell.angle_gamma   90.00
#
_symmetry.space_group_name_H-M   'P 1'
#
loop_
_entity.id
_entity.type
_entity.pdbx_description
1 polymer ?
#
loop_
_entity_poly.entity_id
_entity_poly.type
_entity_poly.pdbx_seq_one_letter_code
_entity_poly.pdbx_strand_id
1 'polypeptide(L)'
;MIGGGEGAIRRHLFLLAPNNSGSTFLAAALGQCAGAWSLPREGQHVTGFHGPSSRGTGTRLLWAATPAAIATFRDPAAYDWDRTRRAWHFHARARHADAETLVVAAPPFLLIADRLAAAFPNAAFLIMVRNPYAVAEGIIRRGAEAGPVAPGDSLATTAARHIAAAFAAQAANRTALGDRATVFTYEEMCRTPAAVATRIAGLVPAFADLELDRSLPVKGRYHEPLRDMNADQIARLTPAQLADLNRVFDDHRSLLGGFGYDRIGA
;
A
#
# COMPACT_ATOMS: atom_id res chain seq x y z
N MET A 1 43.31 0.63 9.46
CA MET A 1 42.32 -0.36 8.96
C MET A 1 41.00 -0.08 9.67
N ILE A 2 40.13 0.66 9.02
CA ILE A 2 38.78 0.94 9.52
C ILE A 2 37.88 -0.15 8.88
N GLY A 3 37.74 -1.26 9.58
CA GLY A 3 36.78 -2.29 9.23
C GLY A 3 35.37 -1.84 9.68
N GLY A 4 34.80 -0.90 8.96
CA GLY A 4 33.39 -0.61 9.07
C GLY A 4 32.63 -1.72 8.38
N GLY A 5 32.03 -2.64 9.14
CA GLY A 5 31.04 -3.56 8.61
C GLY A 5 29.91 -2.74 8.02
N GLU A 6 29.91 -2.56 6.68
CA GLU A 6 28.81 -1.92 5.98
C GLU A 6 27.57 -2.77 6.19
N GLY A 7 26.65 -2.30 7.02
CA GLY A 7 25.33 -2.87 7.19
C GLY A 7 24.65 -2.95 5.82
N ALA A 8 24.63 -4.13 5.22
CA ALA A 8 24.00 -4.32 3.92
C ALA A 8 22.51 -4.55 4.14
N ILE A 9 21.66 -3.88 3.36
CA ILE A 9 20.24 -4.23 3.29
C ILE A 9 20.14 -5.69 2.83
N ARG A 10 19.66 -6.57 3.72
CA ARG A 10 19.55 -8.01 3.52
C ARG A 10 18.14 -8.42 3.14
N ARG A 11 17.15 -7.61 3.52
CA ARG A 11 15.73 -7.90 3.30
C ARG A 11 14.98 -6.68 2.84
N HIS A 12 13.96 -6.90 2.02
CA HIS A 12 12.96 -5.90 1.68
C HIS A 12 11.62 -6.31 2.25
N LEU A 13 10.88 -5.37 2.84
CA LEU A 13 9.49 -5.54 3.21
C LEU A 13 8.63 -4.63 2.34
N PHE A 14 7.86 -5.22 1.45
CA PHE A 14 6.94 -4.47 0.59
C PHE A 14 5.57 -4.35 1.25
N LEU A 15 5.11 -3.13 1.44
CA LEU A 15 3.76 -2.84 1.90
C LEU A 15 2.83 -2.66 0.69
N LEU A 16 2.06 -3.70 0.40
CA LEU A 16 1.07 -3.75 -0.68
C LEU A 16 -0.27 -3.28 -0.14
N ALA A 17 -0.58 -2.02 -0.33
CA ALA A 17 -1.79 -1.41 0.20
C ALA A 17 -2.31 -0.32 -0.74
N PRO A 18 -3.63 -0.23 -0.98
CA PRO A 18 -4.19 0.85 -1.77
C PRO A 18 -3.99 2.21 -1.09
N ASN A 19 -4.15 3.28 -1.85
CA ASN A 19 -4.17 4.62 -1.27
C ASN A 19 -5.28 4.73 -0.21
N ASN A 20 -5.10 5.64 0.73
CA ASN A 20 -6.07 5.91 1.82
C ASN A 20 -6.35 4.70 2.75
N SER A 21 -5.46 3.72 2.83
CA SER A 21 -5.64 2.52 3.65
C SER A 21 -4.88 2.55 5.00
N GLY A 22 -4.27 3.66 5.39
CA GLY A 22 -3.46 3.75 6.62
C GLY A 22 -2.00 3.31 6.45
N SER A 23 -1.58 2.96 5.24
CA SER A 23 -0.22 2.49 4.93
C SER A 23 0.90 3.45 5.33
N THR A 24 0.62 4.76 5.36
CA THR A 24 1.62 5.74 5.79
C THR A 24 1.94 5.62 7.28
N PHE A 25 0.92 5.38 8.12
CA PHE A 25 1.11 5.11 9.55
C PHE A 25 1.93 3.84 9.75
N LEU A 26 1.53 2.75 9.10
CA LEU A 26 2.22 1.47 9.20
C LEU A 26 3.68 1.56 8.74
N ALA A 27 3.94 2.21 7.60
CA ALA A 27 5.31 2.40 7.12
C ALA A 27 6.16 3.23 8.09
N ALA A 28 5.57 4.24 8.75
CA ALA A 28 6.25 5.03 9.78
C ALA A 28 6.56 4.19 11.03
N ALA A 29 5.62 3.35 11.48
CA ALA A 29 5.82 2.44 12.62
C ALA A 29 6.95 1.44 12.33
N LEU A 30 6.88 0.76 11.19
CA LEU A 30 7.89 -0.19 10.74
C LEU A 30 9.29 0.44 10.63
N GLY A 31 9.37 1.69 10.17
CA GLY A 31 10.64 2.41 10.03
C GLY A 31 11.26 2.86 11.36
N GLN A 32 10.61 2.63 12.50
CA GLN A 32 11.13 2.92 13.84
C GLN A 32 11.65 1.67 14.56
N CYS A 33 11.44 0.48 13.99
CA CYS A 33 11.97 -0.76 14.55
C CYS A 33 13.50 -0.82 14.38
N ALA A 34 14.17 -1.44 15.36
CA ALA A 34 15.62 -1.60 15.32
C ALA A 34 16.05 -2.42 14.08
N GLY A 35 17.06 -1.94 13.37
CA GLY A 35 17.55 -2.60 12.15
C GLY A 35 16.64 -2.46 10.92
N ALA A 36 15.56 -1.67 10.99
CA ALA A 36 14.69 -1.37 9.88
C ALA A 36 14.71 0.12 9.50
N TRP A 37 14.46 0.41 8.25
CA TRP A 37 14.27 1.76 7.76
C TRP A 37 13.21 1.80 6.68
N SER A 38 12.34 2.80 6.74
CA SER A 38 11.31 3.01 5.73
C SER A 38 11.71 4.13 4.78
N LEU A 39 11.55 3.91 3.48
CA LEU A 39 11.74 4.96 2.50
C LEU A 39 10.88 6.19 2.86
N PRO A 40 11.42 7.42 2.77
CA PRO A 40 10.74 8.64 3.24
C PRO A 40 9.53 9.02 2.38
N ARG A 41 9.41 8.39 1.22
CA ARG A 41 8.32 8.54 0.26
C ARG A 41 7.94 7.17 -0.27
N GLU A 42 6.84 7.09 -0.99
CA GLU A 42 6.51 5.90 -1.76
C GLU A 42 7.70 5.51 -2.67
N GLY A 43 8.05 4.24 -2.71
CA GLY A 43 9.23 3.75 -3.43
C GLY A 43 9.27 4.19 -4.89
N GLN A 44 8.10 4.35 -5.53
CA GLN A 44 7.95 4.88 -6.89
C GLN A 44 8.28 6.38 -7.03
N HIS A 45 8.43 7.11 -5.94
CA HIS A 45 8.72 8.56 -5.92
C HIS A 45 10.09 8.89 -5.32
N VAL A 46 10.90 7.88 -5.04
CA VAL A 46 12.28 8.06 -4.59
C VAL A 46 13.16 8.35 -5.81
N THR A 47 14.06 9.32 -5.66
CA THR A 47 15.02 9.67 -6.70
C THR A 47 15.84 8.43 -7.08
N GLY A 48 15.92 8.14 -8.38
CA GLY A 48 16.61 6.97 -8.91
C GLY A 48 15.73 5.72 -9.02
N PHE A 49 14.43 5.80 -8.71
CA PHE A 49 13.48 4.76 -9.10
C PHE A 49 13.35 4.69 -10.62
N HIS A 50 13.45 3.50 -11.17
CA HIS A 50 13.30 3.22 -12.59
C HIS A 50 12.07 2.36 -12.83
N GLY A 51 11.00 3.00 -13.21
CA GLY A 51 9.72 2.39 -13.52
C GLY A 51 8.58 3.40 -13.60
N PRO A 52 7.40 2.97 -13.99
CA PRO A 52 6.21 3.80 -13.99
C PRO A 52 5.87 4.26 -12.56
N SER A 53 5.57 5.53 -12.42
CA SER A 53 5.06 6.09 -11.17
C SER A 53 3.69 6.71 -11.40
N SER A 54 2.84 6.71 -10.39
CA SER A 54 1.49 7.26 -10.47
C SER A 54 1.46 8.76 -10.81
N ARG A 55 2.54 9.48 -10.50
CA ARG A 55 2.73 10.87 -10.92
C ARG A 55 3.22 10.98 -12.35
N GLY A 56 4.22 10.19 -12.73
CA GLY A 56 4.79 10.20 -14.09
C GLY A 56 3.78 9.77 -15.16
N THR A 57 2.90 8.84 -14.85
CA THR A 57 1.81 8.39 -15.74
C THR A 57 0.56 9.29 -15.69
N GLY A 58 0.52 10.26 -14.77
CA GLY A 58 -0.65 11.11 -14.56
C GLY A 58 -1.84 10.43 -13.86
N THR A 59 -1.77 9.14 -13.56
CA THR A 59 -2.88 8.38 -12.97
C THR A 59 -3.16 8.75 -11.51
N ARG A 60 -2.18 9.30 -10.80
CA ARG A 60 -2.26 9.73 -9.40
C ARG A 60 -2.82 8.65 -8.47
N LEU A 61 -4.04 8.80 -7.92
CA LEU A 61 -4.68 7.82 -7.05
C LEU A 61 -5.43 6.73 -7.83
N LEU A 62 -5.69 6.93 -9.12
CA LEU A 62 -6.52 6.06 -9.97
C LEU A 62 -5.68 5.16 -10.89
N TRP A 63 -4.54 4.69 -10.40
CA TRP A 63 -3.55 3.89 -11.14
C TRP A 63 -4.05 2.51 -11.60
N ALA A 64 -5.18 2.03 -11.13
CA ALA A 64 -5.82 0.78 -11.59
C ALA A 64 -7.25 1.01 -12.10
N ALA A 65 -7.64 2.25 -12.46
CA ALA A 65 -9.00 2.56 -12.87
C ALA A 65 -9.33 2.07 -14.28
N THR A 66 -8.34 1.83 -15.12
CA THR A 66 -8.53 1.38 -16.51
C THR A 66 -7.55 0.26 -16.88
N PRO A 67 -7.92 -0.63 -17.83
CA PRO A 67 -7.00 -1.65 -18.33
C PRO A 67 -5.67 -1.08 -18.85
N ALA A 68 -5.69 0.07 -19.51
CA ALA A 68 -4.50 0.74 -20.03
C ALA A 68 -3.56 1.20 -18.90
N ALA A 69 -4.11 1.77 -17.81
CA ALA A 69 -3.33 2.15 -16.64
C ALA A 69 -2.69 0.92 -15.98
N ILE A 70 -3.45 -0.15 -15.80
CA ILE A 70 -2.93 -1.43 -15.27
C ILE A 70 -1.81 -1.98 -16.16
N ALA A 71 -2.00 -2.01 -17.48
CA ALA A 71 -1.01 -2.49 -18.43
C ALA A 71 0.31 -1.71 -18.32
N THR A 72 0.24 -0.37 -18.17
CA THR A 72 1.42 0.49 -17.99
C THR A 72 2.24 0.08 -16.76
N PHE A 73 1.59 -0.17 -15.60
CA PHE A 73 2.31 -0.63 -14.40
C PHE A 73 2.76 -2.08 -14.52
N ARG A 74 2.09 -2.90 -15.31
CA ARG A 74 2.43 -4.32 -15.52
C ARG A 74 3.39 -4.56 -16.67
N ASP A 75 3.91 -3.55 -17.34
CA ASP A 75 4.92 -3.73 -18.38
C ASP A 75 6.28 -4.11 -17.73
N PRO A 76 6.81 -5.32 -18.00
CA PRO A 76 8.09 -5.74 -17.43
C PRO A 76 9.26 -4.93 -17.96
N ALA A 77 9.19 -4.47 -19.22
CA ALA A 77 10.26 -3.71 -19.85
C ALA A 77 10.42 -2.29 -19.28
N ALA A 78 9.39 -1.81 -18.55
CA ALA A 78 9.40 -0.49 -17.94
C ALA A 78 10.24 -0.38 -16.66
N TYR A 79 10.77 -1.51 -16.12
CA TYR A 79 11.47 -1.52 -14.83
C TYR A 79 12.93 -1.92 -14.97
N ASP A 80 13.81 -1.14 -14.34
CA ASP A 80 15.20 -1.55 -14.03
C ASP A 80 15.32 -1.74 -12.52
N TRP A 81 15.15 -3.01 -12.08
CA TRP A 81 15.16 -3.33 -10.65
C TRP A 81 16.56 -3.24 -10.04
N ASP A 82 17.63 -3.46 -10.79
CA ASP A 82 18.99 -3.36 -10.28
C ASP A 82 19.36 -1.90 -10.02
N ARG A 83 19.00 -1.01 -10.92
CA ARG A 83 19.18 0.43 -10.73
C ARG A 83 18.31 0.97 -9.61
N THR A 84 17.04 0.54 -9.55
CA THR A 84 16.11 0.88 -8.48
C THR A 84 16.63 0.43 -7.12
N ARG A 85 17.12 -0.82 -7.01
CA ARG A 85 17.69 -1.37 -5.77
C ARG A 85 18.89 -0.55 -5.30
N ARG A 86 19.84 -0.24 -6.19
CA ARG A 86 20.98 0.61 -5.84
C ARG A 86 20.56 1.97 -5.32
N ALA A 87 19.57 2.62 -5.96
CA ALA A 87 19.06 3.91 -5.51
C ALA A 87 18.40 3.82 -4.12
N TRP A 88 17.54 2.84 -3.90
CA TRP A 88 16.89 2.64 -2.61
C TRP A 88 17.89 2.35 -1.49
N HIS A 89 18.88 1.49 -1.75
CA HIS A 89 19.94 1.19 -0.79
C HIS A 89 20.82 2.40 -0.49
N PHE A 90 21.13 3.22 -1.49
CA PHE A 90 21.86 4.47 -1.29
C PHE A 90 21.09 5.41 -0.34
N HIS A 91 19.79 5.59 -0.55
CA HIS A 91 18.97 6.40 0.34
C HIS A 91 18.89 5.83 1.77
N ALA A 92 18.81 4.51 1.91
CA ALA A 92 18.79 3.85 3.21
C ALA A 92 20.09 4.08 3.96
N ARG A 93 21.24 3.79 3.35
CA ARG A 93 22.56 3.94 3.95
C ARG A 93 22.89 5.39 4.35
N ALA A 94 22.46 6.35 3.54
CA ALA A 94 22.66 7.77 3.83
C ALA A 94 21.89 8.26 5.07
N ARG A 95 20.89 7.52 5.54
CA ARG A 95 19.99 7.90 6.65
C ARG A 95 20.07 6.97 7.85
N HIS A 96 20.37 5.70 7.64
CA HIS A 96 20.38 4.67 8.66
C HIS A 96 21.39 3.56 8.30
N ALA A 97 22.64 3.75 8.68
CA ALA A 97 23.75 2.86 8.28
C ALA A 97 23.55 1.40 8.73
N ASP A 98 22.88 1.18 9.87
CA ASP A 98 22.69 -0.14 10.48
C ASP A 98 21.39 -0.84 10.05
N ALA A 99 20.60 -0.27 9.13
CA ALA A 99 19.38 -0.90 8.66
C ALA A 99 19.69 -2.13 7.82
N GLU A 100 19.21 -3.28 8.22
CA GLU A 100 19.27 -4.54 7.47
C GLU A 100 17.95 -4.83 6.71
N THR A 101 16.86 -4.23 7.11
CA THR A 101 15.54 -4.37 6.49
C THR A 101 15.06 -3.04 5.92
N LEU A 102 14.77 -3.02 4.63
CA LEU A 102 14.22 -1.85 3.94
C LEU A 102 12.72 -1.99 3.73
N VAL A 103 11.94 -1.09 4.32
CA VAL A 103 10.49 -1.01 4.13
C VAL A 103 10.18 -0.13 2.91
N VAL A 104 9.42 -0.67 1.98
CA VAL A 104 9.03 -0.01 0.73
C VAL A 104 7.51 -0.03 0.59
N ALA A 105 6.89 1.13 0.63
CA ALA A 105 5.48 1.30 0.34
C ALA A 105 5.30 2.01 -0.99
N ALA A 106 4.47 1.48 -1.88
CA ALA A 106 4.02 2.16 -3.09
C ALA A 106 2.71 1.49 -3.55
N PRO A 107 1.56 2.19 -3.53
CA PRO A 107 0.28 1.58 -3.83
C PRO A 107 0.21 0.82 -5.16
N PRO A 108 0.75 1.32 -6.30
CA PRO A 108 0.73 0.57 -7.55
C PRO A 108 1.54 -0.73 -7.54
N PHE A 109 2.44 -0.93 -6.56
CA PHE A 109 3.25 -2.15 -6.47
C PHE A 109 2.42 -3.40 -6.19
N LEU A 110 1.20 -3.26 -5.68
CA LEU A 110 0.29 -4.39 -5.56
C LEU A 110 -0.12 -5.01 -6.92
N LEU A 111 0.04 -4.27 -8.04
CA LEU A 111 -0.17 -4.81 -9.40
C LEU A 111 0.99 -5.68 -9.89
N ILE A 112 2.17 -5.60 -9.26
CA ILE A 112 3.41 -6.22 -9.72
C ILE A 112 4.13 -7.00 -8.61
N ALA A 113 3.38 -7.49 -7.62
CA ALA A 113 3.95 -8.18 -6.47
C ALA A 113 4.74 -9.44 -6.87
N ASP A 114 4.30 -10.16 -7.88
CA ASP A 114 4.98 -11.29 -8.50
C ASP A 114 6.39 -10.92 -9.02
N ARG A 115 6.52 -9.76 -9.64
CA ARG A 115 7.79 -9.25 -10.16
C ARG A 115 8.71 -8.76 -9.06
N LEU A 116 8.14 -8.11 -8.03
CA LEU A 116 8.89 -7.75 -6.84
C LEU A 116 9.42 -9.01 -6.15
N ALA A 117 8.61 -10.08 -6.08
CA ALA A 117 9.01 -11.34 -5.52
C ALA A 117 10.15 -12.02 -6.30
N ALA A 118 10.17 -11.87 -7.62
CA ALA A 118 11.25 -12.36 -8.48
C ALA A 118 12.51 -11.49 -8.38
N ALA A 119 12.36 -10.16 -8.42
CA ALA A 119 13.49 -9.22 -8.37
C ALA A 119 14.15 -9.14 -6.99
N PHE A 120 13.41 -9.45 -5.91
CA PHE A 120 13.87 -9.41 -4.52
C PHE A 120 13.61 -10.76 -3.83
N PRO A 121 14.44 -11.77 -4.04
CA PRO A 121 14.18 -13.14 -3.53
C PRO A 121 13.98 -13.21 -2.03
N ASN A 122 14.66 -12.37 -1.24
CA ASN A 122 14.53 -12.29 0.22
C ASN A 122 13.43 -11.34 0.70
N ALA A 123 12.54 -10.88 -0.19
CA ALA A 123 11.47 -9.99 0.20
C ALA A 123 10.34 -10.71 0.94
N ALA A 124 9.76 -10.01 1.90
CA ALA A 124 8.49 -10.31 2.53
C ALA A 124 7.44 -9.24 2.14
N PHE A 125 6.17 -9.56 2.30
CA PHE A 125 5.08 -8.73 1.81
C PHE A 125 4.00 -8.56 2.88
N LEU A 126 3.54 -7.32 3.08
CA LEU A 126 2.36 -7.03 3.87
C LEU A 126 1.22 -6.67 2.91
N ILE A 127 0.20 -7.51 2.85
CA ILE A 127 -1.02 -7.29 2.08
C ILE A 127 -2.03 -6.65 3.02
N MET A 128 -2.29 -5.36 2.82
CA MET A 128 -3.27 -4.64 3.62
C MET A 128 -4.40 -4.13 2.74
N VAL A 129 -5.63 -4.38 3.17
CA VAL A 129 -6.86 -3.85 2.58
C VAL A 129 -7.61 -3.00 3.61
N ARG A 130 -8.56 -2.23 3.13
CA ARG A 130 -9.42 -1.38 3.96
C ARG A 130 -10.81 -1.34 3.35
N ASN A 131 -11.83 -1.04 4.16
CA ASN A 131 -13.21 -0.87 3.70
C ASN A 131 -13.26 -0.08 2.39
N PRO A 132 -13.80 -0.66 1.30
CA PRO A 132 -13.75 -0.07 -0.04
C PRO A 132 -14.47 1.26 -0.14
N TYR A 133 -15.53 1.48 0.65
CA TYR A 133 -16.26 2.75 0.68
C TYR A 133 -15.45 3.86 1.36
N ALA A 134 -14.74 3.55 2.44
CA ALA A 134 -13.83 4.51 3.08
C ALA A 134 -12.64 4.88 2.18
N VAL A 135 -12.11 3.92 1.44
CA VAL A 135 -11.07 4.17 0.43
C VAL A 135 -11.62 5.06 -0.69
N ALA A 136 -12.85 4.79 -1.16
CA ALA A 136 -13.53 5.57 -2.20
C ALA A 136 -13.77 7.01 -1.74
N GLU A 137 -14.26 7.23 -0.51
CA GLU A 137 -14.41 8.58 0.05
C GLU A 137 -13.09 9.36 -0.01
N GLY A 138 -12.00 8.72 0.42
CA GLY A 138 -10.68 9.35 0.39
C GLY A 138 -10.20 9.73 -1.02
N ILE A 139 -10.61 9.02 -2.06
CA ILE A 139 -10.37 9.37 -3.46
C ILE A 139 -11.30 10.51 -3.90
N ILE A 140 -12.61 10.36 -3.67
CA ILE A 140 -13.65 11.32 -4.08
C ILE A 140 -13.40 12.69 -3.45
N ARG A 141 -13.06 12.75 -2.17
CA ARG A 141 -12.75 13.98 -1.44
C ARG A 141 -11.58 14.76 -2.03
N ARG A 142 -10.69 14.11 -2.77
CA ARG A 142 -9.59 14.78 -3.47
C ARG A 142 -9.99 15.37 -4.82
N GLY A 143 -11.18 15.07 -5.31
CA GLY A 143 -11.70 15.64 -6.55
C GLY A 143 -10.72 15.51 -7.72
N ALA A 144 -10.45 16.60 -8.41
CA ALA A 144 -9.56 16.63 -9.57
C ALA A 144 -8.11 16.17 -9.27
N GLU A 145 -7.67 16.21 -8.01
CA GLU A 145 -6.34 15.73 -7.61
C GLU A 145 -6.24 14.19 -7.60
N ALA A 146 -7.38 13.47 -7.62
CA ALA A 146 -7.40 12.02 -7.59
C ALA A 146 -6.80 11.40 -8.86
N GLY A 147 -6.92 12.06 -10.00
CA GLY A 147 -6.47 11.58 -11.30
C GLY A 147 -7.57 11.69 -12.36
N PRO A 148 -7.33 11.19 -13.57
CA PRO A 148 -8.29 11.26 -14.66
C PRO A 148 -9.51 10.37 -14.39
N VAL A 149 -10.69 10.91 -14.68
CA VAL A 149 -11.95 10.16 -14.67
C VAL A 149 -12.17 9.56 -16.06
N ALA A 150 -12.62 8.31 -16.12
CA ALA A 150 -12.93 7.66 -17.39
C ALA A 150 -14.09 8.37 -18.09
N PRO A 151 -14.07 8.50 -19.43
CA PRO A 151 -15.15 9.15 -20.17
C PRO A 151 -16.51 8.50 -19.86
N GLY A 152 -17.51 9.34 -19.56
CA GLY A 152 -18.86 8.89 -19.23
C GLY A 152 -19.07 8.40 -17.79
N ASP A 153 -18.02 8.29 -16.99
CA ASP A 153 -18.12 7.91 -15.58
C ASP A 153 -18.18 9.12 -14.65
N SER A 154 -18.75 8.92 -13.46
CA SER A 154 -18.50 9.78 -12.32
C SER A 154 -17.14 9.44 -11.68
N LEU A 155 -16.62 10.34 -10.85
CA LEU A 155 -15.41 10.06 -10.04
C LEU A 155 -15.66 8.86 -9.10
N ALA A 156 -16.87 8.71 -8.56
CA ALA A 156 -17.24 7.59 -7.70
C ALA A 156 -17.20 6.25 -8.48
N THR A 157 -17.74 6.20 -9.69
CA THR A 157 -17.69 5.02 -10.56
C THR A 157 -16.23 4.65 -10.91
N THR A 158 -15.42 5.64 -11.30
CA THR A 158 -14.00 5.42 -11.61
C THR A 158 -13.22 4.94 -10.37
N ALA A 159 -13.49 5.51 -9.19
CA ALA A 159 -12.89 5.08 -7.92
C ALA A 159 -13.28 3.64 -7.57
N ALA A 160 -14.55 3.27 -7.77
CA ALA A 160 -15.01 1.91 -7.53
C ALA A 160 -14.31 0.88 -8.42
N ARG A 161 -14.17 1.16 -9.73
CA ARG A 161 -13.41 0.30 -10.66
C ARG A 161 -11.95 0.15 -10.25
N HIS A 162 -11.31 1.27 -9.88
CA HIS A 162 -9.95 1.26 -9.36
C HIS A 162 -9.81 0.37 -8.11
N ILE A 163 -10.73 0.50 -7.15
CA ILE A 163 -10.73 -0.27 -5.91
C ILE A 163 -10.97 -1.76 -6.20
N ALA A 164 -11.96 -2.10 -7.03
CA ALA A 164 -12.23 -3.48 -7.42
C ALA A 164 -11.01 -4.14 -8.07
N ALA A 165 -10.31 -3.44 -8.98
CA ALA A 165 -9.08 -3.94 -9.58
C ALA A 165 -7.95 -4.11 -8.56
N ALA A 166 -7.81 -3.19 -7.60
CA ALA A 166 -6.84 -3.31 -6.51
C ALA A 166 -7.14 -4.51 -5.60
N PHE A 167 -8.41 -4.76 -5.27
CA PHE A 167 -8.81 -5.93 -4.49
C PHE A 167 -8.59 -7.24 -5.25
N ALA A 168 -8.87 -7.28 -6.56
CA ALA A 168 -8.57 -8.44 -7.40
C ALA A 168 -7.08 -8.76 -7.41
N ALA A 169 -6.23 -7.73 -7.54
CA ALA A 169 -4.78 -7.90 -7.45
C ALA A 169 -4.35 -8.39 -6.06
N GLN A 170 -4.93 -7.88 -4.97
CA GLN A 170 -4.62 -8.34 -3.61
C GLN A 170 -5.06 -9.79 -3.35
N ALA A 171 -6.19 -10.22 -3.90
CA ALA A 171 -6.61 -11.62 -3.84
C ALA A 171 -5.62 -12.54 -4.56
N ALA A 172 -5.17 -12.14 -5.75
CA ALA A 172 -4.14 -12.87 -6.50
C ALA A 172 -2.80 -12.89 -5.75
N ASN A 173 -2.39 -11.75 -5.15
CA ASN A 173 -1.16 -11.65 -4.39
C ASN A 173 -1.17 -12.57 -3.16
N ARG A 174 -2.30 -12.64 -2.44
CA ARG A 174 -2.45 -13.55 -1.28
C ARG A 174 -2.13 -15.00 -1.66
N THR A 175 -2.62 -15.45 -2.81
CA THR A 175 -2.37 -16.81 -3.29
C THR A 175 -0.94 -16.98 -3.81
N ALA A 176 -0.45 -16.03 -4.61
CA ALA A 176 0.85 -16.16 -5.29
C ALA A 176 2.05 -16.01 -4.34
N LEU A 177 1.93 -15.20 -3.30
CA LEU A 177 3.04 -14.94 -2.36
C LEU A 177 3.11 -15.97 -1.22
N GLY A 178 2.00 -16.65 -0.90
CA GLY A 178 1.97 -17.70 0.12
C GLY A 178 2.61 -17.28 1.44
N ASP A 179 3.51 -18.08 1.97
CA ASP A 179 4.21 -17.85 3.25
C ASP A 179 5.14 -16.63 3.26
N ARG A 180 5.39 -16.01 2.12
CA ARG A 180 6.14 -14.75 2.02
C ARG A 180 5.29 -13.52 2.35
N ALA A 181 3.99 -13.69 2.58
CA ALA A 181 3.06 -12.60 2.85
C ALA A 181 2.24 -12.82 4.12
N THR A 182 1.93 -11.71 4.79
CA THR A 182 0.87 -11.68 5.80
C THR A 182 -0.24 -10.75 5.36
N VAL A 183 -1.49 -11.14 5.61
CA VAL A 183 -2.69 -10.42 5.18
C VAL A 183 -3.43 -9.91 6.42
N PHE A 184 -3.82 -8.65 6.40
CA PHE A 184 -4.67 -8.05 7.44
C PHE A 184 -5.44 -6.86 6.89
N THR A 185 -6.46 -6.45 7.61
CA THR A 185 -7.24 -5.26 7.26
C THR A 185 -6.82 -4.05 8.10
N TYR A 186 -7.08 -2.85 7.59
CA TYR A 186 -6.92 -1.62 8.36
C TYR A 186 -7.73 -1.64 9.66
N GLU A 187 -8.95 -2.17 9.59
CA GLU A 187 -9.86 -2.32 10.72
C GLU A 187 -9.29 -3.26 11.79
N GLU A 188 -8.68 -4.36 11.36
CA GLU A 188 -8.00 -5.27 12.25
C GLU A 188 -6.79 -4.61 12.92
N MET A 189 -6.00 -3.86 12.15
CA MET A 189 -4.87 -3.10 12.69
C MET A 189 -5.32 -2.07 13.73
N CYS A 190 -6.47 -1.41 13.51
CA CYS A 190 -7.03 -0.45 14.48
C CYS A 190 -7.59 -1.13 15.74
N ARG A 191 -8.25 -2.29 15.59
CA ARG A 191 -8.92 -2.98 16.68
C ARG A 191 -7.99 -3.81 17.54
N THR A 192 -7.02 -4.49 16.91
CA THR A 192 -6.09 -5.42 17.56
C THR A 192 -4.64 -5.19 17.11
N PRO A 193 -4.08 -3.97 17.36
CA PRO A 193 -2.77 -3.57 16.86
C PRO A 193 -1.65 -4.54 17.30
N ALA A 194 -1.65 -5.01 18.53
CA ALA A 194 -0.67 -5.95 19.04
C ALA A 194 -0.70 -7.31 18.30
N ALA A 195 -1.90 -7.82 17.97
CA ALA A 195 -2.02 -9.06 17.22
C ALA A 195 -1.48 -8.92 15.78
N VAL A 196 -1.72 -7.76 15.13
CA VAL A 196 -1.15 -7.46 13.80
C VAL A 196 0.37 -7.34 13.90
N ALA A 197 0.90 -6.64 14.91
CA ALA A 197 2.34 -6.53 15.15
C ALA A 197 3.00 -7.91 15.32
N THR A 198 2.39 -8.80 16.13
CA THR A 198 2.87 -10.17 16.32
C THR A 198 2.92 -10.95 15.01
N ARG A 199 1.91 -10.85 14.15
CA ARG A 199 1.93 -11.51 12.83
C ARG A 199 3.02 -10.96 11.90
N ILE A 200 3.24 -9.65 11.92
CA ILE A 200 4.31 -9.02 11.15
C ILE A 200 5.68 -9.49 11.65
N ALA A 201 5.88 -9.56 12.98
CA ALA A 201 7.10 -10.06 13.58
C ALA A 201 7.33 -11.55 13.27
N GLY A 202 6.27 -12.36 13.24
CA GLY A 202 6.34 -13.76 12.82
C GLY A 202 6.80 -13.95 11.38
N LEU A 203 6.42 -13.03 10.49
CA LEU A 203 6.88 -13.01 9.10
C LEU A 203 8.32 -12.49 8.97
N VAL A 204 8.66 -11.43 9.71
CA VAL A 204 9.98 -10.78 9.67
C VAL A 204 10.42 -10.46 11.10
N PRO A 205 11.29 -11.27 11.72
CA PRO A 205 11.71 -11.09 13.12
C PRO A 205 12.34 -9.74 13.45
N ALA A 206 12.84 -9.01 12.47
CA ALA A 206 13.35 -7.65 12.65
C ALA A 206 12.28 -6.65 13.15
N PHE A 207 11.00 -7.04 13.19
CA PHE A 207 9.89 -6.23 13.71
C PHE A 207 9.34 -6.77 15.04
N ALA A 208 10.17 -7.46 15.83
CA ALA A 208 9.77 -7.98 17.16
C ALA A 208 9.42 -6.85 18.15
N ASP A 209 9.97 -5.66 17.94
CA ASP A 209 9.73 -4.43 18.72
C ASP A 209 8.66 -3.50 18.10
N LEU A 210 7.89 -3.99 17.13
CA LEU A 210 6.85 -3.20 16.48
C LEU A 210 5.69 -2.89 17.42
N GLU A 211 5.47 -1.60 17.64
CA GLU A 211 4.32 -1.07 18.40
C GLU A 211 3.41 -0.27 17.44
N LEU A 212 2.14 -0.65 17.37
CA LEU A 212 1.13 -0.01 16.53
C LEU A 212 0.08 0.81 17.32
N ASP A 213 0.05 0.69 18.65
CA ASP A 213 -0.90 1.33 19.55
C ASP A 213 -0.43 2.67 20.11
N ARG A 214 0.61 3.24 19.52
CA ARG A 214 1.19 4.54 19.92
C ARG A 214 0.88 5.65 18.94
N SER A 215 1.00 6.89 19.43
CA SER A 215 0.95 8.08 18.56
C SER A 215 2.26 8.22 17.78
N LEU A 216 2.14 8.38 16.46
CA LEU A 216 3.29 8.56 15.58
C LEU A 216 3.21 9.88 14.80
N PRO A 217 4.36 10.56 14.57
CA PRO A 217 4.40 11.68 13.66
C PRO A 217 4.26 11.17 12.22
N VAL A 218 3.06 11.28 11.65
CA VAL A 218 2.80 10.91 10.26
C VAL A 218 2.88 12.16 9.38
N LYS A 219 3.80 12.18 8.41
CA LYS A 219 4.05 13.30 7.47
C LYS A 219 4.31 14.65 8.16
N GLY A 220 4.78 14.65 9.40
CA GLY A 220 5.00 15.89 10.17
C GLY A 220 3.75 16.69 10.51
N ARG A 221 2.55 16.10 10.33
CA ARG A 221 1.26 16.80 10.50
C ARG A 221 0.35 16.19 11.56
N TYR A 222 0.58 14.95 11.93
CA TYR A 222 -0.32 14.22 12.83
C TYR A 222 0.48 13.52 13.92
N HIS A 223 0.11 13.78 15.18
CA HIS A 223 0.55 13.04 16.36
C HIS A 223 -0.67 12.34 16.97
N GLU A 224 -1.44 11.65 16.15
CA GLU A 224 -2.64 10.97 16.58
C GLU A 224 -2.39 9.46 16.70
N PRO A 225 -3.01 8.79 17.69
CA PRO A 225 -3.01 7.35 17.74
C PRO A 225 -3.78 6.79 16.53
N LEU A 226 -3.46 5.56 16.17
CA LEU A 226 -4.20 4.84 15.16
C LEU A 226 -5.66 4.67 15.63
N ARG A 227 -6.61 5.10 14.79
CA ARG A 227 -8.05 4.94 15.05
C ARG A 227 -8.78 4.55 13.77
N ASP A 228 -9.87 3.83 13.91
CA ASP A 228 -10.74 3.53 12.77
C ASP A 228 -11.51 4.78 12.35
N MET A 229 -11.28 5.20 11.11
CA MET A 229 -11.90 6.39 10.51
C MET A 229 -13.04 6.03 9.53
N ASN A 230 -13.38 4.74 9.41
CA ASN A 230 -14.28 4.28 8.35
C ASN A 230 -15.69 4.89 8.48
N ALA A 231 -16.28 4.84 9.68
CA ALA A 231 -17.63 5.38 9.90
C ALA A 231 -17.71 6.85 9.51
N ASP A 232 -16.77 7.67 9.98
CA ASP A 232 -16.70 9.10 9.69
C ASP A 232 -16.53 9.38 8.19
N GLN A 233 -15.75 8.55 7.48
CA GLN A 233 -15.51 8.72 6.06
C GLN A 233 -16.70 8.28 5.23
N ILE A 234 -17.26 7.12 5.53
CA ILE A 234 -18.43 6.57 4.83
C ILE A 234 -19.65 7.50 4.97
N ALA A 235 -19.85 8.10 6.15
CA ALA A 235 -20.93 9.05 6.40
C ALA A 235 -20.87 10.33 5.54
N ARG A 236 -19.72 10.63 4.91
CA ARG A 236 -19.58 11.77 3.98
C ARG A 236 -20.01 11.44 2.55
N LEU A 237 -20.19 10.17 2.21
CA LEU A 237 -20.64 9.78 0.89
C LEU A 237 -22.10 10.17 0.69
N THR A 238 -22.39 10.85 -0.40
CA THR A 238 -23.77 11.18 -0.77
C THR A 238 -24.51 9.93 -1.26
N PRO A 239 -25.87 9.92 -1.22
CA PRO A 239 -26.65 8.80 -1.78
C PRO A 239 -26.31 8.50 -3.25
N ALA A 240 -26.06 9.52 -4.07
CA ALA A 240 -25.66 9.34 -5.46
C ALA A 240 -24.29 8.66 -5.58
N GLN A 241 -23.31 9.08 -4.75
CA GLN A 241 -21.99 8.43 -4.73
C GLN A 241 -22.08 6.98 -4.27
N LEU A 242 -22.89 6.68 -3.22
CA LEU A 242 -23.13 5.31 -2.77
C LEU A 242 -23.77 4.46 -3.87
N ALA A 243 -24.73 5.00 -4.61
CA ALA A 243 -25.37 4.29 -5.73
C ALA A 243 -24.35 3.98 -6.84
N ASP A 244 -23.48 4.93 -7.19
CA ASP A 244 -22.41 4.72 -8.17
C ASP A 244 -21.39 3.67 -7.72
N LEU A 245 -20.97 3.70 -6.46
CA LEU A 245 -20.06 2.71 -5.86
C LEU A 245 -20.71 1.32 -5.86
N ASN A 246 -21.97 1.22 -5.40
CA ASN A 246 -22.68 -0.03 -5.31
C ASN A 246 -22.87 -0.69 -6.69
N ARG A 247 -23.15 0.09 -7.73
CA ARG A 247 -23.30 -0.43 -9.10
C ARG A 247 -22.07 -1.22 -9.54
N VAL A 248 -20.86 -0.78 -9.18
CA VAL A 248 -19.62 -1.49 -9.50
C VAL A 248 -19.34 -2.59 -8.48
N PHE A 249 -19.50 -2.33 -7.19
CA PHE A 249 -19.17 -3.30 -6.14
C PHE A 249 -20.11 -4.51 -6.12
N ASP A 250 -21.34 -4.38 -6.61
CA ASP A 250 -22.27 -5.50 -6.75
C ASP A 250 -21.74 -6.56 -7.72
N ASP A 251 -21.06 -6.15 -8.81
CA ASP A 251 -20.40 -7.08 -9.74
C ASP A 251 -19.18 -7.78 -9.10
N HIS A 252 -18.65 -7.22 -8.02
CA HIS A 252 -17.47 -7.70 -7.30
C HIS A 252 -17.77 -8.17 -5.87
N ARG A 253 -19.03 -8.44 -5.53
CA ARG A 253 -19.48 -8.80 -4.17
C ARG A 253 -18.71 -9.96 -3.58
N SER A 254 -18.53 -11.03 -4.32
CA SER A 254 -17.78 -12.22 -3.87
C SER A 254 -16.32 -11.89 -3.56
N LEU A 255 -15.69 -11.03 -4.37
CA LEU A 255 -14.33 -10.58 -4.17
C LEU A 255 -14.19 -9.76 -2.88
N LEU A 256 -15.05 -8.79 -2.67
CA LEU A 256 -15.04 -7.93 -1.48
C LEU A 256 -15.39 -8.72 -0.22
N GLY A 257 -16.38 -9.64 -0.30
CA GLY A 257 -16.74 -10.56 0.76
C GLY A 257 -15.60 -11.50 1.16
N GLY A 258 -14.75 -11.89 0.23
CA GLY A 258 -13.52 -12.65 0.51
C GLY A 258 -12.50 -11.94 1.41
N PHE A 259 -12.67 -10.61 1.61
CA PHE A 259 -11.92 -9.79 2.57
C PHE A 259 -12.78 -9.30 3.74
N GLY A 260 -14.03 -9.78 3.86
CA GLY A 260 -14.94 -9.44 4.96
C GLY A 260 -15.70 -8.12 4.78
N TYR A 261 -15.84 -7.64 3.53
CA TYR A 261 -16.57 -6.40 3.26
C TYR A 261 -17.88 -6.64 2.55
N ASP A 262 -18.96 -6.13 3.13
CA ASP A 262 -20.30 -6.18 2.60
C ASP A 262 -20.71 -4.87 1.92
N ARG A 263 -21.79 -4.97 1.14
CA ARG A 263 -22.46 -3.82 0.55
C ARG A 263 -23.02 -2.89 1.63
N ILE A 264 -22.86 -1.58 1.44
CA ILE A 264 -23.42 -0.54 2.33
C ILE A 264 -24.62 0.12 1.65
N GLY A 265 -25.69 0.33 2.43
CA GLY A 265 -26.93 0.94 1.96
C GLY A 265 -27.84 -0.04 1.24
N ALA A 266 -29.13 0.33 1.18
CA ALA A 266 -30.16 -0.47 0.53
C ALA A 266 -30.05 -0.43 -1.00
#